data_b4fd2bb0643051485b63adcb2ab46765
#
_entry.id   b4fd2bb0643051485b63adcb2ab46765
#
_cell.length_a   1.000
_cell.length_b   1.000
_cell.length_c   1.000
_cell.angle_alpha   90.00
_cell.angle_beta   90.00
_cell.angle_gamma   90.00
#
_symmetry.space_group_name_H-M   'P 1'
#
loop_
_entity.id
_entity.type
_entity.pdbx_description
1 polymer ?
#
loop_
_entity_poly.entity_id
_entity_poly.type
_entity_poly.pdbx_seq_one_letter_code
_entity_poly.pdbx_strand_id
1 'polypeptide(L)'
;MSERTSLSRRRLLRATGLSSAAALAGCLGGGGGGSQRVPTDVGEWPPTEYNEELIVWNWYDDWASWAKGAFEKEHGVSVTTSGYSSPNQWYSKLQSGGAGIDNIAGTTNWVERSIENDFLHEIPVDLMPAWGNITDRIKEVSSYQKDGKTYGVPESLVLYPLTYNTDYFDAAPSSWDVLWSDEHRGKIVMWDNSTVSCQIAALYTGQDPIRPKDYAEIEEVLKQQKPLLKTYWGDYEQAQQLFVNEDVVAGPLTMGRTYTARFKEGAPVHYTAPKEGAMYTSDLFVIPKSAPNPIASLLFTDWASQPAVAAKLFETMGYKPAVDISDQLSERDLKFTTWSDDWNLVFQETLSDDVRSKYDEIWTAVKAA
;
A
#
# COMPACT_ATOMS: atom_id res chain seq x y z
N MET A 1 -19.16 -52.08 -32.26
CA MET A 1 -20.16 -51.53 -33.19
C MET A 1 -21.24 -50.88 -32.36
N SER A 2 -21.24 -49.61 -32.25
CA SER A 2 -22.41 -48.77 -31.89
C SER A 2 -22.10 -47.36 -32.21
N GLU A 3 -22.91 -46.78 -33.03
CA GLU A 3 -22.76 -45.51 -33.70
C GLU A 3 -22.96 -44.33 -32.77
N ARG A 4 -22.12 -43.32 -32.96
CA ARG A 4 -22.28 -41.96 -32.40
C ARG A 4 -23.23 -41.19 -33.31
N THR A 5 -24.36 -40.72 -32.80
CA THR A 5 -25.22 -39.75 -33.47
C THR A 5 -24.96 -38.36 -32.86
N SER A 6 -24.36 -37.50 -33.67
CA SER A 6 -24.21 -36.07 -33.43
C SER A 6 -25.53 -35.35 -33.72
N LEU A 7 -26.07 -34.61 -32.74
CA LEU A 7 -27.20 -33.72 -32.92
C LEU A 7 -26.72 -32.28 -33.13
N SER A 8 -27.02 -31.78 -34.30
CA SER A 8 -26.70 -30.45 -34.84
C SER A 8 -27.48 -29.30 -34.15
N ARG A 9 -26.77 -28.20 -33.84
CA ARG A 9 -27.26 -26.97 -33.23
C ARG A 9 -28.18 -26.10 -34.15
N ARG A 10 -28.94 -26.63 -35.07
CA ARG A 10 -29.70 -25.85 -36.04
C ARG A 10 -31.20 -26.11 -36.11
N ARG A 11 -31.87 -26.43 -35.01
CA ARG A 11 -33.34 -26.54 -34.98
C ARG A 11 -33.94 -26.05 -33.68
N LEU A 12 -33.93 -24.75 -33.44
CA LEU A 12 -34.86 -24.10 -32.48
C LEU A 12 -35.10 -22.64 -32.83
N LEU A 13 -35.67 -22.42 -33.99
CA LEU A 13 -36.28 -21.14 -34.35
C LEU A 13 -37.42 -21.44 -35.32
N ARG A 14 -38.63 -21.50 -34.77
CA ARG A 14 -39.92 -21.19 -35.42
C ARG A 14 -41.08 -21.84 -34.64
N ALA A 15 -41.70 -21.03 -33.79
CA ALA A 15 -43.16 -21.10 -33.59
C ALA A 15 -43.63 -19.74 -33.10
N THR A 16 -44.22 -19.03 -33.99
CA THR A 16 -45.05 -17.83 -33.83
C THR A 16 -46.38 -18.22 -33.19
N GLY A 17 -46.92 -17.33 -32.36
CA GLY A 17 -48.29 -17.46 -31.86
C GLY A 17 -48.71 -16.24 -31.04
N LEU A 18 -49.54 -15.41 -31.64
CA LEU A 18 -50.14 -14.16 -31.18
C LEU A 18 -51.03 -14.28 -29.92
N SER A 19 -51.20 -13.11 -29.32
CA SER A 19 -52.33 -12.58 -28.52
C SER A 19 -52.37 -12.86 -27.04
N SER A 20 -52.18 -11.83 -26.20
CA SER A 20 -53.25 -11.14 -25.47
C SER A 20 -52.68 -10.02 -24.63
N ALA A 21 -53.11 -8.78 -24.91
CA ALA A 21 -52.89 -7.63 -24.02
C ALA A 21 -53.73 -7.87 -22.74
N ALA A 22 -53.00 -8.00 -21.64
CA ALA A 22 -53.57 -7.81 -20.28
C ALA A 22 -52.69 -6.78 -19.57
N ALA A 23 -53.28 -5.60 -19.40
CA ALA A 23 -52.73 -4.57 -18.57
C ALA A 23 -52.66 -5.09 -17.12
N LEU A 24 -51.48 -5.47 -16.68
CA LEU A 24 -51.15 -5.57 -15.26
C LEU A 24 -50.26 -4.35 -14.95
N ALA A 25 -50.93 -3.30 -14.44
CA ALA A 25 -50.28 -2.33 -13.60
C ALA A 25 -49.81 -3.07 -12.33
N GLY A 26 -48.70 -3.77 -12.42
CA GLY A 26 -47.98 -4.36 -11.32
C GLY A 26 -46.92 -3.37 -10.87
N CYS A 27 -47.06 -2.90 -9.66
CA CYS A 27 -46.14 -2.10 -8.90
C CYS A 27 -44.67 -2.50 -9.22
N LEU A 28 -44.01 -1.70 -10.01
CA LEU A 28 -42.59 -1.55 -9.91
C LEU A 28 -42.38 -0.96 -8.52
N GLY A 29 -42.12 -1.86 -7.56
CA GLY A 29 -41.58 -1.49 -6.28
C GLY A 29 -40.36 -0.65 -6.55
N GLY A 30 -40.46 0.63 -6.27
CA GLY A 30 -39.35 1.55 -6.33
C GLY A 30 -38.24 0.98 -5.46
N GLY A 31 -37.18 0.55 -6.10
CA GLY A 31 -35.89 0.64 -5.49
C GLY A 31 -35.72 2.12 -5.14
N GLY A 32 -35.93 2.46 -3.89
CA GLY A 32 -35.64 3.79 -3.40
C GLY A 32 -34.19 4.09 -3.74
N GLY A 33 -34.00 5.02 -4.67
CA GLY A 33 -32.76 5.76 -4.76
C GLY A 33 -32.71 6.67 -3.53
N GLY A 34 -32.49 6.07 -2.36
CA GLY A 34 -32.05 6.80 -1.19
C GLY A 34 -30.73 7.44 -1.63
N SER A 35 -30.66 8.76 -1.53
CA SER A 35 -29.40 9.46 -1.73
C SER A 35 -28.36 8.75 -0.86
N GLN A 36 -27.34 8.19 -1.51
CA GLN A 36 -26.28 7.49 -0.82
C GLN A 36 -25.63 8.46 0.17
N ARG A 37 -25.73 8.19 1.46
CA ARG A 37 -25.10 9.03 2.48
C ARG A 37 -23.60 9.07 2.22
N VAL A 38 -22.98 10.21 2.35
CA VAL A 38 -21.52 10.38 2.23
C VAL A 38 -20.90 10.49 3.63
N PRO A 39 -19.60 10.22 3.80
CA PRO A 39 -18.96 10.27 5.12
C PRO A 39 -19.17 11.59 5.89
N THR A 40 -19.34 12.70 5.19
CA THR A 40 -19.60 14.02 5.78
C THR A 40 -21.03 14.23 6.26
N ASP A 41 -21.97 13.32 5.93
CA ASP A 41 -23.38 13.39 6.38
C ASP A 41 -23.60 12.80 7.78
N VAL A 42 -22.52 12.49 8.50
CA VAL A 42 -22.56 11.98 9.87
C VAL A 42 -22.84 13.13 10.82
N GLY A 43 -24.00 13.11 11.48
CA GLY A 43 -24.40 14.18 12.41
C GLY A 43 -23.72 14.11 13.77
N GLU A 44 -23.39 12.91 14.24
CA GLU A 44 -22.72 12.64 15.52
C GLU A 44 -21.84 11.39 15.42
N TRP A 45 -20.92 11.24 16.36
CA TRP A 45 -20.02 10.10 16.42
C TRP A 45 -20.27 9.24 17.68
N PRO A 46 -20.29 7.88 17.59
CA PRO A 46 -20.24 7.09 16.34
C PRO A 46 -21.54 7.19 15.55
N PRO A 47 -21.51 6.98 14.22
CA PRO A 47 -22.72 6.97 13.42
C PRO A 47 -23.67 5.86 13.88
N THR A 48 -24.96 6.19 13.95
CA THR A 48 -26.00 5.24 14.40
C THR A 48 -26.74 4.58 13.25
N GLU A 49 -26.61 5.12 12.03
CA GLU A 49 -27.23 4.61 10.80
C GLU A 49 -26.19 4.35 9.74
N TYR A 50 -25.90 3.09 9.47
CA TYR A 50 -25.01 2.61 8.41
C TYR A 50 -25.49 1.26 7.88
N ASN A 51 -25.00 0.86 6.72
CA ASN A 51 -25.30 -0.45 6.15
C ASN A 51 -24.53 -1.55 6.89
N GLU A 52 -25.14 -2.73 6.98
CA GLU A 52 -24.56 -3.90 7.64
C GLU A 52 -23.60 -4.69 6.71
N GLU A 53 -23.10 -4.06 5.66
CA GLU A 53 -22.16 -4.64 4.70
C GLU A 53 -20.98 -3.70 4.47
N LEU A 54 -19.77 -4.28 4.26
CA LEU A 54 -18.55 -3.54 3.99
C LEU A 54 -17.61 -4.36 3.09
N ILE A 55 -17.06 -3.73 2.03
CA ILE A 55 -16.10 -4.34 1.11
C ILE A 55 -14.78 -3.61 1.24
N VAL A 56 -13.76 -4.29 1.77
CA VAL A 56 -12.42 -3.75 2.07
C VAL A 56 -11.39 -4.36 1.14
N TRP A 57 -10.63 -3.51 0.46
CA TRP A 57 -9.46 -3.92 -0.32
C TRP A 57 -8.19 -3.48 0.40
N ASN A 58 -7.34 -4.44 0.78
CA ASN A 58 -6.13 -4.18 1.54
C ASN A 58 -4.94 -5.02 1.03
N TRP A 59 -3.72 -4.48 1.14
CA TRP A 59 -2.47 -5.19 0.83
C TRP A 59 -2.16 -6.31 1.81
N TYR A 60 -2.60 -6.16 3.05
CA TYR A 60 -2.20 -6.97 4.18
C TYR A 60 -3.24 -8.03 4.44
N ASP A 61 -3.25 -9.10 3.62
CA ASP A 61 -4.27 -10.14 3.62
C ASP A 61 -4.48 -10.77 5.00
N ASP A 62 -3.40 -11.05 5.74
CA ASP A 62 -3.48 -11.65 7.07
C ASP A 62 -4.13 -10.70 8.08
N TRP A 63 -3.74 -9.42 8.04
CA TRP A 63 -4.35 -8.40 8.88
C TRP A 63 -5.81 -8.16 8.48
N ALA A 64 -6.09 -8.03 7.20
CA ALA A 64 -7.46 -7.80 6.70
C ALA A 64 -8.39 -8.97 7.07
N SER A 65 -7.89 -10.20 7.02
CA SER A 65 -8.64 -11.38 7.46
C SER A 65 -8.96 -11.37 8.95
N TRP A 66 -8.00 -10.96 9.78
CA TRP A 66 -8.23 -10.77 11.22
C TRP A 66 -9.19 -9.61 11.48
N ALA A 67 -8.96 -8.46 10.84
CA ALA A 67 -9.78 -7.25 10.99
C ALA A 67 -11.25 -7.50 10.65
N LYS A 68 -11.50 -8.26 9.57
CA LYS A 68 -12.84 -8.72 9.21
C LYS A 68 -13.56 -9.32 10.42
N GLY A 69 -13.01 -10.38 11.01
CA GLY A 69 -13.67 -11.09 12.11
C GLY A 69 -13.80 -10.26 13.38
N ALA A 70 -12.84 -9.37 13.66
CA ALA A 70 -12.88 -8.49 14.81
C ALA A 70 -13.94 -7.38 14.65
N PHE A 71 -13.99 -6.74 13.49
CA PHE A 71 -14.95 -5.69 13.19
C PHE A 71 -16.39 -6.22 13.09
N GLU A 72 -16.60 -7.38 12.43
CA GLU A 72 -17.90 -8.06 12.38
C GLU A 72 -18.46 -8.34 13.77
N LYS A 73 -17.59 -8.81 14.67
CA LYS A 73 -17.98 -9.13 16.05
C LYS A 73 -18.36 -7.90 16.86
N GLU A 74 -17.67 -6.79 16.66
CA GLU A 74 -17.82 -5.57 17.45
C GLU A 74 -18.99 -4.71 16.96
N HIS A 75 -19.15 -4.61 15.64
CA HIS A 75 -20.11 -3.68 15.01
C HIS A 75 -21.30 -4.36 14.32
N GLY A 76 -21.31 -5.68 14.19
CA GLY A 76 -22.40 -6.40 13.51
C GLY A 76 -22.44 -6.22 11.99
N VAL A 77 -21.39 -5.66 11.40
CA VAL A 77 -21.26 -5.41 9.96
C VAL A 77 -20.63 -6.62 9.29
N SER A 78 -21.23 -7.14 8.22
CA SER A 78 -20.66 -8.22 7.40
C SER A 78 -19.55 -7.68 6.53
N VAL A 79 -18.30 -8.16 6.68
CA VAL A 79 -17.13 -7.66 5.95
C VAL A 79 -16.69 -8.65 4.89
N THR A 80 -16.50 -8.17 3.67
CA THR A 80 -15.79 -8.89 2.60
C THR A 80 -14.44 -8.25 2.36
N THR A 81 -13.38 -9.05 2.47
CA THR A 81 -12.01 -8.58 2.20
C THR A 81 -11.51 -9.07 0.84
N SER A 82 -10.68 -8.28 0.18
CA SER A 82 -9.99 -8.66 -1.04
C SER A 82 -8.57 -8.11 -1.03
N GLY A 83 -7.59 -8.97 -1.29
CA GLY A 83 -6.23 -8.56 -1.55
C GLY A 83 -6.05 -8.02 -2.96
N TYR A 84 -4.94 -7.34 -3.19
CA TYR A 84 -4.49 -6.90 -4.51
C TYR A 84 -2.95 -6.86 -4.56
N SER A 85 -2.39 -7.13 -5.73
CA SER A 85 -0.94 -7.23 -5.93
C SER A 85 -0.31 -5.94 -6.46
N SER A 86 -1.12 -4.98 -6.88
CA SER A 86 -0.64 -3.70 -7.40
C SER A 86 -1.71 -2.61 -7.27
N PRO A 87 -1.33 -1.35 -6.96
CA PRO A 87 -2.26 -0.23 -6.84
C PRO A 87 -3.06 0.02 -8.11
N ASN A 88 -2.50 -0.30 -9.27
CA ASN A 88 -3.17 -0.13 -10.56
C ASN A 88 -4.48 -0.93 -10.64
N GLN A 89 -4.61 -2.03 -9.89
CA GLN A 89 -5.83 -2.85 -9.88
C GLN A 89 -7.02 -2.07 -9.33
N TRP A 90 -6.89 -1.47 -8.15
CA TRP A 90 -7.98 -0.69 -7.56
C TRP A 90 -8.16 0.65 -8.27
N TYR A 91 -7.08 1.30 -8.69
CA TYR A 91 -7.15 2.57 -9.40
C TYR A 91 -7.90 2.44 -10.74
N SER A 92 -7.58 1.43 -11.55
CA SER A 92 -8.30 1.15 -12.80
C SER A 92 -9.78 0.85 -12.55
N LYS A 93 -10.09 0.21 -11.41
CA LYS A 93 -11.48 -0.04 -11.03
C LYS A 93 -12.22 1.26 -10.70
N LEU A 94 -11.57 2.20 -9.99
CA LEU A 94 -12.13 3.55 -9.77
C LEU A 94 -12.38 4.29 -11.09
N GLN A 95 -11.42 4.25 -12.02
CA GLN A 95 -11.57 4.85 -13.35
C GLN A 95 -12.75 4.27 -14.14
N SER A 96 -13.07 3.00 -13.95
CA SER A 96 -14.22 2.33 -14.61
C SER A 96 -15.55 2.48 -13.87
N GLY A 97 -15.64 3.37 -12.87
CA GLY A 97 -16.84 3.63 -12.09
C GLY A 97 -16.84 3.01 -10.69
N GLY A 98 -15.78 2.31 -10.30
CA GLY A 98 -15.47 1.93 -8.91
C GLY A 98 -16.44 1.00 -8.18
N ALA A 99 -17.40 0.40 -8.88
CA ALA A 99 -18.47 -0.36 -8.25
C ALA A 99 -17.97 -1.47 -7.30
N GLY A 100 -18.49 -1.47 -6.09
CA GLY A 100 -18.33 -2.56 -5.13
C GLY A 100 -17.02 -2.53 -4.34
N ILE A 101 -16.50 -1.35 -4.00
CA ILE A 101 -15.41 -1.18 -3.02
C ILE A 101 -15.82 -0.06 -2.07
N ASP A 102 -15.78 -0.33 -0.77
CA ASP A 102 -16.13 0.66 0.25
C ASP A 102 -14.88 1.31 0.85
N ASN A 103 -13.84 0.51 1.10
CA ASN A 103 -12.59 0.96 1.70
C ASN A 103 -11.40 0.39 0.95
N ILE A 104 -10.37 1.19 0.76
CA ILE A 104 -9.11 0.78 0.12
C ILE A 104 -7.96 1.23 1.01
N ALA A 105 -7.02 0.32 1.30
CA ALA A 105 -5.71 0.69 1.79
C ALA A 105 -4.81 1.03 0.59
N GLY A 106 -4.68 2.32 0.26
CA GLY A 106 -3.98 2.79 -0.92
C GLY A 106 -2.66 3.48 -0.58
N THR A 107 -1.62 3.29 -1.40
CA THR A 107 -0.36 4.01 -1.24
C THR A 107 -0.50 5.48 -1.62
N THR A 108 0.24 6.34 -0.93
CA THR A 108 0.10 7.80 -0.97
C THR A 108 0.06 8.38 -2.38
N ASN A 109 0.97 8.01 -3.27
CA ASN A 109 1.05 8.54 -4.63
C ASN A 109 -0.17 8.18 -5.51
N TRP A 110 -0.78 7.03 -5.30
CA TRP A 110 -2.01 6.63 -6.00
C TRP A 110 -3.24 7.29 -5.40
N VAL A 111 -3.21 7.55 -4.09
CA VAL A 111 -4.25 8.31 -3.39
C VAL A 111 -4.26 9.75 -3.89
N GLU A 112 -3.11 10.43 -3.95
CA GLU A 112 -2.98 11.78 -4.51
C GLU A 112 -3.57 11.87 -5.92
N ARG A 113 -3.20 10.94 -6.80
CA ARG A 113 -3.75 10.84 -8.15
C ARG A 113 -5.27 10.62 -8.17
N SER A 114 -5.80 9.88 -7.20
CA SER A 114 -7.24 9.64 -7.07
C SER A 114 -7.99 10.87 -6.58
N ILE A 115 -7.36 11.70 -5.74
CA ILE A 115 -7.89 13.00 -5.32
C ILE A 115 -7.94 13.97 -6.51
N GLU A 116 -6.89 14.03 -7.32
CA GLU A 116 -6.85 14.87 -8.53
C GLU A 116 -7.96 14.54 -9.51
N ASN A 117 -8.31 13.25 -9.64
CA ASN A 117 -9.37 12.75 -10.51
C ASN A 117 -10.76 12.70 -9.86
N ASP A 118 -10.91 13.24 -8.66
CA ASP A 118 -12.18 13.33 -7.93
C ASP A 118 -12.82 11.96 -7.65
N PHE A 119 -12.02 10.92 -7.36
CA PHE A 119 -12.50 9.56 -7.10
C PHE A 119 -12.79 9.28 -5.63
N LEU A 120 -12.34 10.12 -4.70
CA LEU A 120 -12.40 9.86 -3.26
C LEU A 120 -13.35 10.81 -2.54
N HIS A 121 -13.99 10.30 -1.50
CA HIS A 121 -14.72 11.13 -0.55
C HIS A 121 -13.75 11.89 0.37
N GLU A 122 -14.14 13.10 0.73
CA GLU A 122 -13.61 13.79 1.89
C GLU A 122 -13.92 12.99 3.17
N ILE A 123 -12.94 12.86 4.06
CA ILE A 123 -13.09 12.19 5.35
C ILE A 123 -13.18 13.25 6.43
N PRO A 124 -14.27 13.28 7.23
CA PRO A 124 -14.46 14.25 8.30
C PRO A 124 -13.63 13.88 9.53
N VAL A 125 -12.33 14.00 9.44
CA VAL A 125 -11.36 13.55 10.47
C VAL A 125 -11.60 14.22 11.84
N ASP A 126 -12.18 15.40 11.87
CA ASP A 126 -12.52 16.08 13.10
C ASP A 126 -13.61 15.37 13.92
N LEU A 127 -14.41 14.52 13.28
CA LEU A 127 -15.42 13.68 13.93
C LEU A 127 -14.86 12.34 14.42
N MET A 128 -13.67 11.94 13.94
CA MET A 128 -13.07 10.63 14.22
C MET A 128 -12.19 10.69 15.48
N PRO A 129 -12.58 10.04 16.60
CA PRO A 129 -11.77 10.03 17.81
C PRO A 129 -10.36 9.47 17.58
N ALA A 130 -10.21 8.45 16.71
CA ALA A 130 -8.94 7.83 16.44
C ALA A 130 -7.97 8.71 15.63
N TRP A 131 -8.46 9.77 14.96
CA TRP A 131 -7.60 10.74 14.29
C TRP A 131 -6.58 11.40 15.25
N GLY A 132 -6.99 11.59 16.52
CA GLY A 132 -6.10 12.09 17.58
C GLY A 132 -4.87 11.22 17.80
N ASN A 133 -4.94 9.92 17.52
CA ASN A 133 -3.86 8.96 17.72
C ASN A 133 -2.84 8.93 16.57
N ILE A 134 -3.19 9.49 15.40
CA ILE A 134 -2.26 9.57 14.26
C ILE A 134 -1.08 10.48 14.63
N THR A 135 0.14 10.03 14.34
CA THR A 135 1.36 10.78 14.65
C THR A 135 1.47 12.05 13.82
N ASP A 136 1.92 13.15 14.42
CA ASP A 136 1.95 14.47 13.78
C ASP A 136 2.80 14.48 12.51
N ARG A 137 3.91 13.77 12.50
CA ARG A 137 4.78 13.65 11.30
C ARG A 137 4.01 13.31 10.04
N ILE A 138 3.00 12.43 10.13
CA ILE A 138 2.25 12.00 8.94
C ILE A 138 1.02 12.86 8.70
N LYS A 139 0.45 13.51 9.73
CA LYS A 139 -0.68 14.44 9.55
C LYS A 139 -0.34 15.63 8.68
N GLU A 140 0.93 16.03 8.64
CA GLU A 140 1.41 17.20 7.89
C GLU A 140 1.67 16.89 6.40
N VAL A 141 1.55 15.61 5.97
CA VAL A 141 1.78 15.22 4.58
C VAL A 141 0.66 15.72 3.69
N SER A 142 1.00 16.50 2.67
CA SER A 142 0.03 17.11 1.76
C SER A 142 -0.60 16.16 0.74
N SER A 143 0.03 15.01 0.46
CA SER A 143 -0.36 14.12 -0.64
C SER A 143 -1.75 13.48 -0.50
N TYR A 144 -2.37 13.51 0.68
CA TYR A 144 -3.74 13.05 0.89
C TYR A 144 -4.69 14.18 1.35
N GLN A 145 -4.23 15.42 1.17
CA GLN A 145 -4.98 16.63 1.50
C GLN A 145 -5.13 17.52 0.27
N LYS A 146 -6.27 18.18 0.13
CA LYS A 146 -6.53 19.15 -0.92
C LYS A 146 -7.53 20.20 -0.45
N ASP A 147 -7.22 21.47 -0.66
CA ASP A 147 -8.09 22.61 -0.30
C ASP A 147 -8.56 22.60 1.17
N GLY A 148 -7.68 22.18 2.10
CA GLY A 148 -7.96 22.08 3.52
C GLY A 148 -8.82 20.88 3.93
N LYS A 149 -9.02 19.93 3.01
CA LYS A 149 -9.79 18.71 3.20
C LYS A 149 -8.90 17.49 3.21
N THR A 150 -9.26 16.49 4.00
CA THR A 150 -8.54 15.21 4.12
C THR A 150 -9.30 14.12 3.35
N TYR A 151 -8.57 13.33 2.55
CA TYR A 151 -9.14 12.27 1.70
C TYR A 151 -8.60 10.88 2.02
N GLY A 152 -7.71 10.77 3.00
CA GLY A 152 -7.16 9.50 3.45
C GLY A 152 -6.76 9.55 4.91
N VAL A 153 -6.88 8.42 5.60
CA VAL A 153 -6.42 8.26 6.99
C VAL A 153 -5.21 7.34 6.97
N PRO A 154 -4.04 7.79 7.44
CA PRO A 154 -2.84 6.95 7.47
C PRO A 154 -3.04 5.66 8.25
N GLU A 155 -2.77 4.52 7.60
CA GLU A 155 -2.80 3.19 8.19
C GLU A 155 -1.43 2.79 8.72
N SER A 156 -0.42 2.89 7.85
CA SER A 156 0.94 2.44 8.16
C SER A 156 1.99 3.35 7.55
N LEU A 157 3.20 3.29 8.10
CA LEU A 157 4.40 3.90 7.56
C LEU A 157 5.31 2.81 6.99
N VAL A 158 5.68 2.95 5.72
CA VAL A 158 6.52 2.00 4.99
C VAL A 158 7.88 2.65 4.74
N LEU A 159 8.88 2.23 5.50
CA LEU A 159 10.27 2.66 5.31
C LEU A 159 10.96 1.75 4.29
N TYR A 160 11.74 2.33 3.39
CA TYR A 160 12.65 1.67 2.45
C TYR A 160 14.12 1.85 2.91
N PRO A 161 14.52 1.14 3.96
CA PRO A 161 15.83 1.28 4.56
C PRO A 161 16.86 0.43 3.82
N LEU A 162 18.11 0.58 4.22
CA LEU A 162 19.16 -0.39 3.94
C LEU A 162 19.04 -1.56 4.94
N THR A 163 18.61 -2.73 4.46
CA THR A 163 18.65 -3.98 5.22
C THR A 163 20.02 -4.61 5.07
N TYR A 164 20.56 -5.12 6.19
CA TYR A 164 21.90 -5.71 6.23
C TYR A 164 21.94 -6.95 7.13
N ASN A 165 22.87 -7.88 6.86
CA ASN A 165 23.13 -9.06 7.68
C ASN A 165 24.03 -8.69 8.88
N THR A 166 23.56 -8.96 10.11
CA THR A 166 24.24 -8.59 11.36
C THR A 166 25.41 -9.49 11.71
N ASP A 167 25.54 -10.66 11.08
CA ASP A 167 26.64 -11.57 11.25
C ASP A 167 27.79 -11.29 10.27
N TYR A 168 27.47 -10.56 9.19
CA TYR A 168 28.45 -10.15 8.19
C TYR A 168 29.05 -8.77 8.48
N PHE A 169 28.26 -7.82 9.00
CA PHE A 169 28.70 -6.47 9.33
C PHE A 169 28.87 -6.33 10.84
N ASP A 170 30.06 -5.98 11.29
CA ASP A 170 30.36 -5.72 12.72
C ASP A 170 29.55 -4.55 13.31
N ALA A 171 29.15 -3.61 12.46
CA ALA A 171 28.30 -2.47 12.81
C ALA A 171 27.31 -2.16 11.68
N ALA A 172 26.21 -1.49 12.01
CA ALA A 172 25.25 -1.05 11.00
C ALA A 172 25.92 -0.18 9.94
N PRO A 173 25.77 -0.48 8.63
CA PRO A 173 26.28 0.36 7.57
C PRO A 173 25.67 1.77 7.64
N SER A 174 26.49 2.80 7.58
CA SER A 174 26.04 4.19 7.73
C SER A 174 25.78 4.89 6.40
N SER A 175 26.01 4.24 5.26
CA SER A 175 25.93 4.82 3.93
C SER A 175 25.40 3.80 2.93
N TRP A 176 24.73 4.29 1.88
CA TRP A 176 24.38 3.47 0.72
C TRP A 176 25.58 2.98 -0.07
N ASP A 177 26.80 3.51 0.18
CA ASP A 177 28.04 3.14 -0.52
C ASP A 177 28.34 1.64 -0.45
N VAL A 178 27.88 0.94 0.57
CA VAL A 178 27.99 -0.54 0.66
C VAL A 178 27.40 -1.24 -0.56
N LEU A 179 26.41 -0.65 -1.24
CA LEU A 179 25.82 -1.19 -2.47
C LEU A 179 26.64 -0.86 -3.73
N TRP A 180 27.75 -0.10 -3.59
CA TRP A 180 28.71 0.23 -4.66
C TRP A 180 30.13 -0.27 -4.36
N SER A 181 30.29 -1.03 -3.28
CA SER A 181 31.60 -1.58 -2.89
C SER A 181 31.90 -2.91 -3.58
N ASP A 182 33.09 -3.02 -4.16
CA ASP A 182 33.62 -4.28 -4.69
C ASP A 182 33.77 -5.38 -3.63
N GLU A 183 33.93 -5.00 -2.36
CA GLU A 183 34.02 -5.93 -1.22
C GLU A 183 32.78 -6.82 -1.10
N HIS A 184 31.63 -6.31 -1.50
CA HIS A 184 30.36 -7.02 -1.37
C HIS A 184 29.85 -7.56 -2.71
N ARG A 185 30.71 -7.58 -3.75
CA ARG A 185 30.37 -8.08 -5.09
C ARG A 185 29.71 -9.46 -5.04
N GLY A 186 28.56 -9.58 -5.70
CA GLY A 186 27.76 -10.82 -5.75
C GLY A 186 27.01 -11.17 -4.46
N LYS A 187 27.04 -10.28 -3.46
CA LYS A 187 26.35 -10.45 -2.17
C LYS A 187 25.35 -9.33 -1.86
N ILE A 188 25.10 -8.44 -2.78
CA ILE A 188 24.17 -7.33 -2.62
C ILE A 188 23.04 -7.43 -3.63
N VAL A 189 21.92 -6.84 -3.30
CA VAL A 189 20.73 -6.79 -4.17
C VAL A 189 20.23 -5.37 -4.33
N MET A 190 19.48 -5.15 -5.41
CA MET A 190 18.74 -3.91 -5.66
C MET A 190 17.32 -4.23 -6.10
N TRP A 191 16.39 -3.33 -5.88
CA TRP A 191 15.00 -3.52 -6.28
C TRP A 191 14.81 -3.29 -7.79
N ASP A 192 14.14 -4.21 -8.49
CA ASP A 192 13.74 -4.03 -9.89
C ASP A 192 12.55 -3.08 -9.99
N ASN A 193 12.78 -1.84 -9.57
CA ASN A 193 11.80 -0.75 -9.56
C ASN A 193 12.50 0.55 -9.93
N SER A 194 12.14 1.14 -11.07
CA SER A 194 12.77 2.35 -11.61
C SER A 194 12.78 3.51 -10.61
N THR A 195 11.63 3.75 -9.98
CA THR A 195 11.47 4.86 -9.03
C THR A 195 12.38 4.68 -7.81
N VAL A 196 12.25 3.57 -7.07
CA VAL A 196 12.98 3.38 -5.82
C VAL A 196 14.50 3.27 -6.08
N SER A 197 14.91 2.55 -7.12
CA SER A 197 16.33 2.39 -7.44
C SER A 197 16.97 3.69 -7.88
N CYS A 198 16.29 4.51 -8.69
CA CYS A 198 16.80 5.84 -9.05
C CYS A 198 16.79 6.81 -7.86
N GLN A 199 15.80 6.71 -6.96
CA GLN A 199 15.76 7.51 -5.74
C GLN A 199 16.92 7.17 -4.79
N ILE A 200 17.25 5.89 -4.61
CA ILE A 200 18.42 5.48 -3.81
C ILE A 200 19.71 5.98 -4.46
N ALA A 201 19.83 5.89 -5.78
CA ALA A 201 21.01 6.41 -6.50
C ALA A 201 21.11 7.96 -6.40
N ALA A 202 19.98 8.67 -6.45
CA ALA A 202 19.95 10.11 -6.24
C ALA A 202 20.41 10.48 -4.82
N LEU A 203 19.92 9.78 -3.78
CA LEU A 203 20.40 9.94 -2.41
C LEU A 203 21.91 9.66 -2.30
N TYR A 204 22.37 8.57 -2.89
CA TYR A 204 23.79 8.19 -2.89
C TYR A 204 24.68 9.27 -3.52
N THR A 205 24.23 9.92 -4.60
CA THR A 205 24.94 11.02 -5.26
C THR A 205 24.70 12.40 -4.60
N GLY A 206 23.96 12.46 -3.49
CA GLY A 206 23.66 13.69 -2.77
C GLY A 206 22.62 14.57 -3.46
N GLN A 207 21.81 14.01 -4.34
CA GLN A 207 20.74 14.69 -5.04
C GLN A 207 19.38 14.50 -4.33
N ASP A 208 18.46 15.44 -4.57
CA ASP A 208 17.07 15.30 -4.16
C ASP A 208 16.40 14.13 -4.92
N PRO A 209 15.92 13.08 -4.22
CA PRO A 209 15.34 11.91 -4.88
C PRO A 209 13.98 12.17 -5.54
N ILE A 210 13.35 13.32 -5.25
CA ILE A 210 12.06 13.72 -5.82
C ILE A 210 12.25 14.70 -6.99
N ARG A 211 13.29 15.53 -6.91
CA ARG A 211 13.62 16.60 -7.88
C ARG A 211 15.10 16.59 -8.24
N PRO A 212 15.61 15.47 -8.82
CA PRO A 212 17.02 15.36 -9.15
C PRO A 212 17.41 16.36 -10.26
N LYS A 213 18.67 16.72 -10.28
CA LYS A 213 19.22 17.69 -11.25
C LYS A 213 20.14 17.06 -12.29
N ASP A 214 20.84 15.99 -11.93
CA ASP A 214 21.78 15.30 -12.80
C ASP A 214 21.35 13.84 -13.00
N TYR A 215 20.52 13.62 -13.99
CA TYR A 215 20.04 12.29 -14.39
C TYR A 215 21.15 11.43 -14.97
N ALA A 216 22.17 12.05 -15.60
CA ALA A 216 23.27 11.30 -16.18
C ALA A 216 24.16 10.67 -15.10
N GLU A 217 24.39 11.38 -13.99
CA GLU A 217 25.10 10.85 -12.83
C GLU A 217 24.34 9.68 -12.19
N ILE A 218 23.01 9.79 -12.03
CA ILE A 218 22.17 8.69 -11.50
C ILE A 218 22.28 7.44 -12.38
N GLU A 219 22.21 7.61 -13.71
CA GLU A 219 22.36 6.50 -14.66
C GLU A 219 23.74 5.86 -14.56
N GLU A 220 24.79 6.67 -14.52
CA GLU A 220 26.18 6.21 -14.47
C GLU A 220 26.46 5.38 -13.20
N VAL A 221 26.06 5.87 -12.01
CA VAL A 221 26.28 5.12 -10.76
C VAL A 221 25.49 3.82 -10.71
N LEU A 222 24.26 3.78 -11.26
CA LEU A 222 23.50 2.54 -11.36
C LEU A 222 24.11 1.52 -12.32
N LYS A 223 24.70 1.97 -13.44
CA LYS A 223 25.47 1.10 -14.34
C LYS A 223 26.73 0.56 -13.68
N GLN A 224 27.43 1.38 -12.89
CA GLN A 224 28.58 0.94 -12.10
C GLN A 224 28.19 -0.08 -11.03
N GLN A 225 27.02 0.06 -10.41
CA GLN A 225 26.49 -0.87 -9.40
C GLN A 225 26.11 -2.24 -10.00
N LYS A 226 25.51 -2.26 -11.19
CA LYS A 226 24.96 -3.48 -11.81
C LYS A 226 25.87 -4.70 -11.74
N PRO A 227 27.17 -4.65 -12.13
CA PRO A 227 28.08 -5.80 -12.08
C PRO A 227 28.45 -6.23 -10.65
N LEU A 228 28.09 -5.46 -9.62
CA LEU A 228 28.32 -5.79 -8.21
C LEU A 228 27.17 -6.60 -7.63
N LEU A 229 25.99 -6.51 -8.22
CA LEU A 229 24.79 -7.15 -7.69
C LEU A 229 24.81 -8.67 -7.87
N LYS A 230 24.26 -9.39 -6.90
CA LYS A 230 23.85 -10.79 -7.08
C LYS A 230 22.67 -10.86 -8.05
N THR A 231 21.69 -10.01 -7.85
CA THR A 231 20.47 -9.92 -8.69
C THR A 231 19.71 -8.63 -8.41
N TYR A 232 18.78 -8.32 -9.30
CA TYR A 232 17.63 -7.47 -9.01
C TYR A 232 16.49 -8.34 -8.51
N TRP A 233 15.71 -7.87 -7.54
CA TRP A 233 14.51 -8.53 -7.06
C TRP A 233 13.27 -7.74 -7.47
N GLY A 234 12.23 -8.44 -7.90
CA GLY A 234 10.95 -7.85 -8.33
C GLY A 234 9.76 -8.25 -7.46
N ASP A 235 9.97 -9.19 -6.55
CA ASP A 235 8.96 -9.71 -5.64
C ASP A 235 9.47 -9.68 -4.19
N TYR A 236 8.63 -9.22 -3.26
CA TYR A 236 8.99 -9.06 -1.85
C TYR A 236 9.34 -10.38 -1.15
N GLU A 237 8.65 -11.47 -1.49
CA GLU A 237 8.92 -12.80 -0.92
C GLU A 237 10.29 -13.29 -1.38
N GLN A 238 10.57 -13.16 -2.68
CA GLN A 238 11.90 -13.48 -3.22
C GLN A 238 13.00 -12.69 -2.51
N ALA A 239 12.81 -11.38 -2.34
CA ALA A 239 13.77 -10.53 -1.66
C ALA A 239 14.01 -10.98 -0.21
N GLN A 240 12.93 -11.24 0.53
CA GLN A 240 13.00 -11.73 1.91
C GLN A 240 13.78 -13.05 2.00
N GLN A 241 13.51 -14.00 1.10
CA GLN A 241 14.18 -15.29 1.08
C GLN A 241 15.69 -15.20 0.75
N LEU A 242 16.12 -14.23 -0.06
CA LEU A 242 17.53 -13.98 -0.28
C LEU A 242 18.29 -13.60 1.01
N PHE A 243 17.64 -12.84 1.90
CA PHE A 243 18.21 -12.50 3.21
C PHE A 243 18.09 -13.65 4.21
N VAL A 244 16.98 -14.39 4.22
CA VAL A 244 16.76 -15.55 5.10
C VAL A 244 17.76 -16.66 4.83
N ASN A 245 18.06 -16.92 3.56
CA ASN A 245 19.04 -17.92 3.13
C ASN A 245 20.49 -17.42 3.23
N GLU A 246 20.71 -16.18 3.67
CA GLU A 246 22.02 -15.53 3.71
C GLU A 246 22.74 -15.47 2.34
N ASP A 247 21.93 -15.54 1.29
CA ASP A 247 22.40 -15.40 -0.09
C ASP A 247 22.94 -14.00 -0.40
N VAL A 248 22.49 -13.00 0.38
CA VAL A 248 22.90 -11.60 0.26
C VAL A 248 23.13 -11.00 1.65
N VAL A 249 23.97 -9.98 1.70
CA VAL A 249 24.37 -9.33 2.94
C VAL A 249 23.81 -7.91 3.08
N ALA A 250 23.45 -7.24 1.98
CA ALA A 250 22.87 -5.91 2.01
C ALA A 250 22.00 -5.62 0.80
N GLY A 251 21.02 -4.73 0.98
CA GLY A 251 20.15 -4.23 -0.07
C GLY A 251 18.89 -3.53 0.48
N PRO A 252 18.15 -2.80 -0.35
CA PRO A 252 16.86 -2.25 0.04
C PRO A 252 15.85 -3.38 0.24
N LEU A 253 15.19 -3.38 1.41
CA LEU A 253 14.05 -4.23 1.72
C LEU A 253 13.17 -3.45 2.69
N THR A 254 11.86 -3.54 2.57
CA THR A 254 10.97 -2.81 3.47
C THR A 254 11.13 -3.26 4.92
N MET A 255 10.93 -2.32 5.83
CA MET A 255 11.03 -2.56 7.27
C MET A 255 10.21 -3.78 7.73
N GLY A 256 8.95 -3.93 7.26
CA GLY A 256 8.09 -5.04 7.61
C GLY A 256 8.62 -6.40 7.14
N ARG A 257 9.20 -6.45 5.94
CA ARG A 257 9.86 -7.66 5.43
C ARG A 257 11.13 -8.00 6.21
N THR A 258 11.90 -6.99 6.60
CA THR A 258 13.06 -7.19 7.48
C THR A 258 12.63 -7.71 8.86
N TYR A 259 11.51 -7.20 9.41
CA TYR A 259 10.93 -7.72 10.66
C TYR A 259 10.57 -9.20 10.53
N THR A 260 9.87 -9.57 9.47
CA THR A 260 9.46 -10.96 9.22
C THR A 260 10.68 -11.87 9.06
N ALA A 261 11.65 -11.51 8.23
CA ALA A 261 12.89 -12.27 8.05
C ALA A 261 13.61 -12.48 9.39
N ARG A 262 13.73 -11.42 10.20
CA ARG A 262 14.44 -11.49 11.50
C ARG A 262 13.69 -12.28 12.55
N PHE A 263 12.42 -11.92 12.83
CA PHE A 263 11.72 -12.38 14.02
C PHE A 263 10.79 -13.57 13.79
N LYS A 264 10.36 -13.81 12.55
CA LYS A 264 9.54 -14.97 12.22
C LYS A 264 10.35 -16.10 11.56
N GLU A 265 11.41 -15.76 10.83
CA GLU A 265 12.22 -16.74 10.10
C GLU A 265 13.64 -16.89 10.64
N GLY A 266 14.03 -16.07 11.62
CA GLY A 266 15.29 -16.21 12.36
C GLY A 266 16.53 -15.72 11.64
N ALA A 267 16.38 -14.97 10.54
CA ALA A 267 17.52 -14.43 9.79
C ALA A 267 18.33 -13.41 10.60
N PRO A 268 19.66 -13.40 10.51
CA PRO A 268 20.51 -12.43 11.20
C PRO A 268 20.51 -11.09 10.45
N VAL A 269 19.37 -10.45 10.34
CA VAL A 269 19.22 -9.18 9.61
C VAL A 269 18.71 -8.05 10.49
N HIS A 270 19.09 -6.83 10.15
CA HIS A 270 18.53 -5.59 10.68
C HIS A 270 18.50 -4.53 9.59
N TYR A 271 17.95 -3.38 9.88
CA TYR A 271 17.94 -2.25 8.95
C TYR A 271 18.49 -0.98 9.59
N THR A 272 18.90 -0.06 8.72
CA THR A 272 19.35 1.28 9.09
C THR A 272 18.91 2.28 8.03
N ALA A 273 18.76 3.56 8.41
CA ALA A 273 18.68 4.64 7.44
C ALA A 273 20.11 5.17 7.21
N PRO A 274 20.65 5.06 5.99
CA PRO A 274 21.95 5.64 5.65
C PRO A 274 21.97 7.17 5.83
N LYS A 275 23.16 7.73 6.02
CA LYS A 275 23.36 9.19 6.24
C LYS A 275 22.84 10.06 5.10
N GLU A 276 22.84 9.53 3.87
CA GLU A 276 22.32 10.20 2.69
C GLU A 276 20.79 10.30 2.73
N GLY A 277 20.14 9.44 3.51
CA GLY A 277 18.71 9.39 3.71
C GLY A 277 18.08 8.06 3.33
N ALA A 278 16.87 7.84 3.81
CA ALA A 278 16.03 6.72 3.42
C ALA A 278 14.61 7.22 3.07
N MET A 279 14.03 6.64 2.02
CA MET A 279 12.67 6.98 1.62
C MET A 279 11.65 6.30 2.53
N TYR A 280 10.54 6.99 2.80
CA TYR A 280 9.38 6.37 3.41
C TYR A 280 8.09 6.87 2.77
N THR A 281 7.04 6.06 2.84
CA THR A 281 5.69 6.38 2.37
C THR A 281 4.65 5.96 3.41
N SER A 282 3.38 6.20 3.12
CA SER A 282 2.27 5.74 3.94
C SER A 282 1.24 5.01 3.10
N ASP A 283 0.67 3.96 3.64
CA ASP A 283 -0.60 3.44 3.17
C ASP A 283 -1.73 4.13 3.92
N LEU A 284 -2.82 4.36 3.22
CA LEU A 284 -3.93 5.20 3.66
C LEU A 284 -5.25 4.45 3.48
N PHE A 285 -6.10 4.45 4.48
CA PHE A 285 -7.51 4.13 4.28
C PHE A 285 -8.19 5.25 3.50
N VAL A 286 -8.78 4.92 2.37
CA VAL A 286 -9.53 5.86 1.53
C VAL A 286 -10.92 5.31 1.20
N ILE A 287 -11.86 6.21 0.98
CA ILE A 287 -13.26 5.89 0.70
C ILE A 287 -13.60 6.35 -0.71
N PRO A 288 -13.81 5.43 -1.68
CA PRO A 288 -14.21 5.81 -3.02
C PRO A 288 -15.56 6.55 -3.05
N LYS A 289 -15.72 7.53 -3.94
CA LYS A 289 -17.04 8.18 -4.16
C LYS A 289 -18.12 7.22 -4.64
N SER A 290 -17.71 6.12 -5.25
CA SER A 290 -18.59 5.04 -5.69
C SER A 290 -18.84 3.97 -4.61
N ALA A 291 -18.34 4.17 -3.38
CA ALA A 291 -18.53 3.23 -2.28
C ALA A 291 -20.01 3.01 -2.00
N PRO A 292 -20.53 1.77 -2.02
CA PRO A 292 -21.91 1.50 -1.67
C PRO A 292 -22.21 1.77 -0.18
N ASN A 293 -21.21 1.67 0.70
CA ASN A 293 -21.38 1.76 2.15
C ASN A 293 -20.38 2.74 2.80
N PRO A 294 -20.35 4.03 2.41
CA PRO A 294 -19.29 4.97 2.82
C PRO A 294 -19.31 5.28 4.33
N ILE A 295 -20.45 5.22 5.02
CA ILE A 295 -20.53 5.43 6.46
C ILE A 295 -19.98 4.24 7.24
N ALA A 296 -20.27 3.00 6.81
CA ALA A 296 -19.64 1.81 7.39
C ALA A 296 -18.12 1.81 7.16
N SER A 297 -17.67 2.30 5.99
CA SER A 297 -16.25 2.48 5.69
C SER A 297 -15.58 3.51 6.61
N LEU A 298 -16.25 4.62 6.90
CA LEU A 298 -15.74 5.62 7.84
C LEU A 298 -15.60 5.04 9.25
N LEU A 299 -16.61 4.29 9.72
CA LEU A 299 -16.58 3.61 11.02
C LEU A 299 -15.42 2.59 11.09
N PHE A 300 -15.24 1.81 10.01
CA PHE A 300 -14.12 0.87 9.90
C PHE A 300 -12.76 1.59 9.97
N THR A 301 -12.62 2.70 9.27
CA THR A 301 -11.38 3.50 9.24
C THR A 301 -11.03 4.04 10.64
N ASP A 302 -12.00 4.58 11.37
CA ASP A 302 -11.76 5.04 12.74
C ASP A 302 -11.41 3.88 13.69
N TRP A 303 -12.15 2.77 13.60
CA TRP A 303 -11.89 1.56 14.38
C TRP A 303 -10.49 1.00 14.09
N ALA A 304 -10.09 0.92 12.81
CA ALA A 304 -8.77 0.42 12.40
C ALA A 304 -7.61 1.32 12.87
N SER A 305 -7.90 2.60 13.10
CA SER A 305 -6.94 3.60 13.61
C SER A 305 -6.88 3.67 15.13
N GLN A 306 -7.57 2.78 15.86
CA GLN A 306 -7.41 2.67 17.31
C GLN A 306 -6.08 1.97 17.65
N PRO A 307 -5.33 2.40 18.69
CA PRO A 307 -4.02 1.84 19.01
C PRO A 307 -3.99 0.32 19.15
N ALA A 308 -4.99 -0.28 19.81
CA ALA A 308 -5.06 -1.73 19.98
C ALA A 308 -5.28 -2.50 18.67
N VAL A 309 -6.01 -1.91 17.72
CA VAL A 309 -6.24 -2.48 16.38
C VAL A 309 -5.03 -2.28 15.48
N ALA A 310 -4.44 -1.08 15.50
CA ALA A 310 -3.24 -0.75 14.76
C ALA A 310 -2.01 -1.59 15.23
N ALA A 311 -1.90 -1.89 16.52
CA ALA A 311 -0.88 -2.79 17.05
C ALA A 311 -0.95 -4.18 16.41
N LYS A 312 -2.16 -4.65 16.05
CA LYS A 312 -2.34 -5.93 15.37
C LYS A 312 -1.80 -5.95 13.95
N LEU A 313 -1.83 -4.82 13.24
CA LEU A 313 -1.15 -4.67 11.95
C LEU A 313 0.35 -4.90 12.12
N PHE A 314 0.97 -4.26 13.12
CA PHE A 314 2.39 -4.46 13.42
C PHE A 314 2.72 -5.93 13.76
N GLU A 315 1.97 -6.54 14.67
CA GLU A 315 2.19 -7.95 15.06
C GLU A 315 2.14 -8.90 13.85
N THR A 316 1.23 -8.61 12.91
CA THR A 316 0.99 -9.46 11.76
C THR A 316 2.03 -9.23 10.66
N MET A 317 2.33 -7.98 10.35
CA MET A 317 3.08 -7.58 9.15
C MET A 317 4.43 -6.91 9.43
N GLY A 318 4.71 -6.51 10.68
CA GLY A 318 5.95 -5.82 11.06
C GLY A 318 6.06 -4.37 10.53
N TYR A 319 5.00 -3.80 9.93
CA TYR A 319 4.98 -2.40 9.51
C TYR A 319 4.62 -1.49 10.67
N LYS A 320 5.24 -0.31 10.71
CA LYS A 320 4.96 0.70 11.73
C LYS A 320 3.58 1.31 11.45
N PRO A 321 2.59 1.19 12.37
CA PRO A 321 1.35 1.91 12.20
C PRO A 321 1.56 3.42 12.21
N ALA A 322 0.67 4.14 11.54
CA ALA A 322 0.65 5.60 11.61
C ALA A 322 0.17 6.14 12.97
N VAL A 323 -0.41 5.27 13.77
CA VAL A 323 -0.86 5.50 15.14
C VAL A 323 0.27 5.18 16.12
N ASP A 324 0.39 5.95 17.19
CA ASP A 324 1.32 5.60 18.28
C ASP A 324 0.80 4.35 19.02
N ILE A 325 1.60 3.29 18.96
CA ILE A 325 1.33 1.99 19.60
C ILE A 325 2.43 1.63 20.61
N SER A 326 3.26 2.58 21.03
CA SER A 326 4.43 2.31 21.90
C SER A 326 4.06 1.55 23.16
N ASP A 327 2.93 1.86 23.77
CA ASP A 327 2.42 1.18 24.96
C ASP A 327 1.90 -0.25 24.72
N GLN A 328 1.74 -0.65 23.44
CA GLN A 328 1.27 -1.97 23.04
C GLN A 328 2.42 -2.92 22.68
N LEU A 329 3.64 -2.39 22.52
CA LEU A 329 4.78 -3.16 22.03
C LEU A 329 5.63 -3.75 23.15
N SER A 330 6.23 -4.91 22.86
CA SER A 330 7.35 -5.41 23.65
C SER A 330 8.56 -4.48 23.52
N GLU A 331 9.48 -4.50 24.50
CA GLU A 331 10.73 -3.72 24.44
C GLU A 331 11.52 -4.01 23.14
N ARG A 332 11.55 -5.27 22.71
CA ARG A 332 12.18 -5.71 21.46
C ARG A 332 11.54 -5.03 20.25
N ASP A 333 10.23 -5.07 20.16
CA ASP A 333 9.48 -4.56 19.02
C ASP A 333 9.47 -3.03 19.00
N LEU A 334 9.39 -2.40 20.17
CA LEU A 334 9.55 -0.95 20.31
C LEU A 334 10.92 -0.51 19.78
N LYS A 335 12.00 -1.19 20.18
CA LYS A 335 13.35 -0.89 19.69
C LYS A 335 13.47 -1.06 18.19
N PHE A 336 12.80 -2.05 17.60
CA PHE A 336 12.82 -2.28 16.16
C PHE A 336 12.03 -1.20 15.38
N THR A 337 10.91 -0.72 15.91
CA THR A 337 10.05 0.26 15.25
C THR A 337 10.43 1.71 15.50
N THR A 338 11.31 1.97 16.47
CA THR A 338 11.76 3.33 16.77
C THR A 338 12.72 3.81 15.68
N TRP A 339 12.30 4.85 14.97
CA TRP A 339 13.17 5.57 14.05
C TRP A 339 13.95 6.63 14.81
N SER A 340 15.25 6.67 14.62
CA SER A 340 16.09 7.69 15.26
C SER A 340 15.74 9.08 14.73
N ASP A 341 15.74 10.08 15.60
CA ASP A 341 15.55 11.47 15.20
C ASP A 341 16.72 12.01 14.35
N ASP A 342 17.88 11.35 14.42
CA ASP A 342 19.06 11.68 13.60
C ASP A 342 18.96 11.14 12.16
N TRP A 343 17.95 10.31 11.85
CA TRP A 343 17.80 9.76 10.52
C TRP A 343 17.26 10.81 9.54
N ASN A 344 17.93 10.95 8.41
CA ASN A 344 17.43 11.72 7.28
C ASN A 344 16.34 10.92 6.55
N LEU A 345 15.08 11.13 6.93
CA LEU A 345 13.94 10.44 6.32
C LEU A 345 13.23 11.34 5.32
N VAL A 346 13.16 10.88 4.08
CA VAL A 346 12.55 11.61 2.96
C VAL A 346 11.20 10.99 2.63
N PHE A 347 10.14 11.78 2.74
CA PHE A 347 8.82 11.30 2.33
C PHE A 347 8.77 11.14 0.81
N GLN A 348 8.25 10.00 0.35
CA GLN A 348 8.11 9.70 -1.07
C GLN A 348 6.88 10.42 -1.65
N GLU A 349 7.06 11.70 -2.00
CA GLU A 349 6.06 12.46 -2.72
C GLU A 349 5.80 11.86 -4.11
N THR A 350 4.66 12.17 -4.70
CA THR A 350 4.37 11.80 -6.09
C THR A 350 5.34 12.51 -7.02
N LEU A 351 6.02 11.73 -7.83
CA LEU A 351 6.93 12.25 -8.85
C LEU A 351 6.14 12.94 -9.97
N SER A 352 6.64 14.06 -10.46
CA SER A 352 6.12 14.63 -11.71
C SER A 352 6.28 13.64 -12.86
N ASP A 353 5.44 13.75 -13.87
CA ASP A 353 5.49 12.87 -15.06
C ASP A 353 6.86 12.91 -15.74
N ASP A 354 7.52 14.08 -15.78
CA ASP A 354 8.86 14.26 -16.34
C ASP A 354 9.91 13.47 -15.56
N VAL A 355 9.92 13.57 -14.22
CA VAL A 355 10.87 12.84 -13.38
C VAL A 355 10.64 11.34 -13.48
N ARG A 356 9.39 10.90 -13.44
CA ARG A 356 9.04 9.48 -13.57
C ARG A 356 9.49 8.93 -14.92
N SER A 357 9.21 9.63 -16.03
CA SER A 357 9.66 9.24 -17.37
C SER A 357 11.18 9.14 -17.45
N LYS A 358 11.90 10.08 -16.85
CA LYS A 358 13.37 10.04 -16.80
C LYS A 358 13.91 8.85 -16.01
N TYR A 359 13.30 8.54 -14.87
CA TYR A 359 13.68 7.36 -14.09
C TYR A 359 13.41 6.05 -14.85
N ASP A 360 12.32 5.95 -15.60
CA ASP A 360 12.02 4.79 -16.44
C ASP A 360 13.00 4.66 -17.62
N GLU A 361 13.40 5.77 -18.25
CA GLU A 361 14.45 5.80 -19.30
C GLU A 361 15.80 5.32 -18.75
N ILE A 362 16.24 5.86 -17.59
CA ILE A 362 17.47 5.45 -16.91
C ILE A 362 17.43 3.96 -16.59
N TRP A 363 16.33 3.50 -15.97
CA TRP A 363 16.23 2.10 -15.58
C TRP A 363 16.30 1.15 -16.76
N THR A 364 15.67 1.52 -17.87
CA THR A 364 15.76 0.78 -19.14
C THR A 364 17.20 0.71 -19.64
N ALA A 365 17.92 1.84 -19.62
CA ALA A 365 19.33 1.90 -20.03
C ALA A 365 20.25 1.08 -19.10
N VAL A 366 20.02 1.15 -17.79
CA VAL A 366 20.76 0.35 -16.78
C VAL A 366 20.52 -1.15 -16.99
N LYS A 367 19.28 -1.57 -17.24
CA LYS A 367 18.98 -2.99 -17.48
C LYS A 367 19.57 -3.52 -18.78
N ALA A 368 19.75 -2.66 -19.78
CA ALA A 368 20.34 -3.01 -21.08
C ALA A 368 21.87 -3.01 -21.09
N ALA A 369 22.55 -2.30 -20.17
CA ALA A 369 24.00 -2.25 -20.05
C ALA A 369 24.56 -3.56 -19.46
#